data_86236955b9e9e7c58e15f3c3d513e513
#
_entry.id   86236955b9e9e7c58e15f3c3d513e513
#
_cell.length_a   1.000
_cell.length_b   1.000
_cell.length_c   1.000
_cell.angle_alpha   90.00
_cell.angle_beta   90.00
_cell.angle_gamma   90.00
#
_symmetry.space_group_name_H-M   'P 1'
#
loop_
_entity.id
_entity.type
_entity.pdbx_description
1 polymer ?
#
loop_
_entity_poly.entity_id
_entity_poly.type
_entity_poly.pdbx_seq_one_letter_code
_entity_poly.pdbx_strand_id
1 'polypeptide(L)'
;MFKTERMDLILEILHEKKHATIDYLSKHVFASNVTIRRDLKKMEDLGLVIRSYGGVTLMDTENKYVPLIIREQDRISVKNQIARQAVSLISEGSTIFLDGSSTVLCMVNYLRDEQNITVITNSLRVATRLCEKRIDVYCTGGKLVPEALVCVGPYSETMIESMTADLMFFSSQGLSADGKISDFSESETCQRRQMLQHARKRYFLCDSSKLGKSFLFTVCRTSDIDVYKRQVSYRMRMR
;
A
#
# COMPACT_ATOMS: atom_id res chain seq x y z
N MET A 1 23.41 -8.17 5.51
CA MET A 1 22.05 -7.58 5.51
C MET A 1 22.07 -6.37 4.60
N PHE A 2 21.19 -6.36 3.61
CA PHE A 2 21.05 -5.24 2.67
C PHE A 2 20.48 -4.00 3.37
N LYS A 3 20.74 -2.81 2.80
CA LYS A 3 20.33 -1.54 3.40
C LYS A 3 18.81 -1.45 3.63
N THR A 4 18.02 -1.92 2.66
CA THR A 4 16.56 -1.92 2.74
C THR A 4 16.07 -2.80 3.88
N GLU A 5 16.53 -4.04 3.98
CA GLU A 5 16.20 -4.96 5.07
C GLU A 5 16.52 -4.39 6.44
N ARG A 6 17.63 -3.63 6.53
CA ARG A 6 18.05 -3.00 7.77
C ARG A 6 17.13 -1.85 8.18
N MET A 7 16.70 -1.02 7.21
CA MET A 7 15.73 0.05 7.46
C MET A 7 14.36 -0.52 7.87
N ASP A 8 13.94 -1.63 7.26
CA ASP A 8 12.69 -2.31 7.61
C ASP A 8 12.74 -2.82 9.06
N LEU A 9 13.84 -3.45 9.47
CA LEU A 9 14.01 -3.92 10.84
C LEU A 9 14.03 -2.77 11.86
N ILE A 10 14.64 -1.62 11.51
CA ILE A 10 14.59 -0.42 12.35
C ILE A 10 13.13 0.04 12.51
N LEU A 11 12.34 0.07 11.43
CA LEU A 11 10.92 0.45 11.50
C LEU A 11 10.12 -0.53 12.35
N GLU A 12 10.32 -1.83 12.22
CA GLU A 12 9.66 -2.85 13.05
C GLU A 12 9.93 -2.60 14.55
N ILE A 13 11.19 -2.38 14.91
CA ILE A 13 11.58 -2.06 16.30
C ILE A 13 10.87 -0.77 16.78
N LEU A 14 10.82 0.26 15.93
CA LEU A 14 10.18 1.53 16.29
C LEU A 14 8.65 1.43 16.32
N HIS A 15 8.03 0.55 15.55
CA HIS A 15 6.59 0.27 15.68
C HIS A 15 6.24 -0.32 17.05
N GLU A 16 7.09 -1.21 17.59
CA GLU A 16 6.87 -1.82 18.89
C GLU A 16 7.18 -0.85 20.04
N LYS A 17 8.37 -0.19 19.99
CA LYS A 17 8.90 0.60 21.11
C LYS A 17 8.55 2.07 21.06
N LYS A 18 8.07 2.59 19.94
CA LYS A 18 7.83 4.02 19.64
C LYS A 18 9.10 4.88 19.64
N HIS A 19 10.07 4.59 20.51
CA HIS A 19 11.37 5.25 20.62
C HIS A 19 12.50 4.21 20.81
N ALA A 20 13.67 4.47 20.20
CA ALA A 20 14.86 3.66 20.41
C ALA A 20 16.14 4.52 20.39
N THR A 21 17.14 4.15 21.18
CA THR A 21 18.46 4.76 21.10
C THR A 21 19.28 4.18 19.97
N ILE A 22 20.29 4.92 19.49
CA ILE A 22 21.19 4.44 18.43
C ILE A 22 21.91 3.16 18.88
N ASP A 23 22.34 3.09 20.13
CA ASP A 23 23.03 1.91 20.67
C ASP A 23 22.10 0.69 20.76
N TYR A 24 20.82 0.91 21.10
CA TYR A 24 19.83 -0.16 21.08
C TYR A 24 19.64 -0.69 19.66
N LEU A 25 19.44 0.19 18.68
CA LEU A 25 19.28 -0.19 17.27
C LEU A 25 20.53 -0.90 16.74
N SER A 26 21.74 -0.38 17.06
CA SER A 26 23.01 -0.98 16.64
C SER A 26 23.12 -2.45 17.06
N LYS A 27 22.75 -2.75 18.31
CA LYS A 27 22.78 -4.12 18.86
C LYS A 27 21.75 -5.05 18.21
N HIS A 28 20.52 -4.58 18.01
CA HIS A 28 19.43 -5.42 17.51
C HIS A 28 19.42 -5.58 15.99
N VAL A 29 19.97 -4.61 15.27
CA VAL A 29 20.09 -4.60 13.81
C VAL A 29 21.46 -5.13 13.33
N PHE A 30 22.36 -5.45 14.28
CA PHE A 30 23.72 -5.94 14.00
C PHE A 30 24.49 -5.04 13.03
N ALA A 31 24.45 -3.72 13.26
CA ALA A 31 25.13 -2.73 12.44
C ALA A 31 25.85 -1.69 13.33
N SER A 32 26.94 -1.10 12.84
CA SER A 32 27.68 -0.08 13.61
C SER A 32 26.83 1.18 13.81
N ASN A 33 27.10 1.93 14.90
CA ASN A 33 26.44 3.21 15.19
C ASN A 33 26.54 4.20 14.02
N VAL A 34 27.66 4.19 13.29
CA VAL A 34 27.87 5.03 12.10
C VAL A 34 26.88 4.64 11.00
N THR A 35 26.71 3.34 10.76
CA THR A 35 25.76 2.84 9.78
C THR A 35 24.32 3.19 10.17
N ILE A 36 23.95 2.97 11.44
CA ILE A 36 22.62 3.32 11.96
C ILE A 36 22.36 4.82 11.81
N ARG A 37 23.30 5.71 12.17
CA ARG A 37 23.15 7.16 12.02
C ARG A 37 22.89 7.57 10.56
N ARG A 38 23.60 6.95 9.61
CA ARG A 38 23.41 7.21 8.18
C ARG A 38 22.04 6.73 7.68
N ASP A 39 21.61 5.57 8.13
CA ASP A 39 20.29 5.03 7.77
C ASP A 39 19.16 5.88 8.39
N LEU A 40 19.28 6.25 9.67
CA LEU A 40 18.33 7.12 10.35
C LEU A 40 18.24 8.51 9.72
N LYS A 41 19.38 9.08 9.25
CA LYS A 41 19.34 10.35 8.50
C LYS A 41 18.50 10.20 7.24
N LYS A 42 18.71 9.14 6.46
CA LYS A 42 17.91 8.88 5.28
C LYS A 42 16.42 8.64 5.61
N MET A 43 16.15 7.94 6.71
CA MET A 43 14.76 7.71 7.17
C MET A 43 14.09 9.01 7.62
N GLU A 44 14.83 9.94 8.23
CA GLU A 44 14.37 11.28 8.59
C GLU A 44 14.11 12.12 7.35
N ASP A 45 15.02 12.11 6.36
CA ASP A 45 14.85 12.79 5.07
C ASP A 45 13.60 12.27 4.31
N LEU A 46 13.24 11.00 4.53
CA LEU A 46 12.02 10.37 4.01
C LEU A 46 10.78 10.63 4.89
N GLY A 47 10.92 11.31 6.04
CA GLY A 47 9.84 11.59 6.97
C GLY A 47 9.31 10.36 7.74
N LEU A 48 10.08 9.29 7.82
CA LEU A 48 9.73 8.05 8.55
C LEU A 48 9.92 8.18 10.05
N VAL A 49 10.93 8.93 10.46
CA VAL A 49 11.36 9.06 11.85
C VAL A 49 11.74 10.51 12.18
N ILE A 50 11.72 10.82 13.46
CA ILE A 50 12.23 12.07 14.03
C ILE A 50 13.43 11.72 14.89
N ARG A 51 14.60 12.28 14.59
CA ARG A 51 15.80 12.12 15.42
C ARG A 51 15.85 13.20 16.50
N SER A 52 16.22 12.79 17.69
CA SER A 52 16.43 13.66 18.84
C SER A 52 17.78 13.38 19.49
N TYR A 53 18.18 14.20 20.45
CA TYR A 53 19.47 14.06 21.14
C TYR A 53 19.63 12.74 21.94
N GLY A 54 18.71 11.90 22.06
CA GLY A 54 18.83 10.61 22.79
C GLY A 54 18.49 9.40 21.93
N GLY A 55 18.07 9.61 20.69
CA GLY A 55 17.62 8.49 19.86
C GLY A 55 16.74 8.90 18.70
N VAL A 56 15.84 8.00 18.36
CA VAL A 56 14.93 8.16 17.24
C VAL A 56 13.52 7.71 17.65
N THR A 57 12.55 8.44 17.19
CA THR A 57 11.12 8.18 17.39
C THR A 57 10.45 7.96 16.03
N LEU A 58 9.53 7.03 15.95
CA LEU A 58 8.71 6.89 14.77
C LEU A 58 7.90 8.18 14.56
N MET A 59 7.84 8.67 13.33
CA MET A 59 6.97 9.81 13.06
C MET A 59 5.52 9.41 13.31
N ASP A 60 4.81 10.17 14.11
CA ASP A 60 3.38 9.97 14.31
C ASP A 60 2.61 10.37 13.06
N THR A 61 2.05 9.37 12.40
CA THR A 61 1.28 9.52 11.16
C THR A 61 -0.21 9.26 11.37
N GLU A 62 -0.66 9.10 12.62
CA GLU A 62 -2.04 8.66 12.90
C GLU A 62 -3.11 9.59 12.32
N ASN A 63 -2.80 10.87 12.12
CA ASN A 63 -3.72 11.87 11.58
C ASN A 63 -3.14 12.67 10.40
N LYS A 64 -2.17 12.14 9.66
CA LYS A 64 -1.54 12.83 8.52
C LYS A 64 -1.52 11.95 7.29
N TYR A 65 -1.69 12.59 6.13
CA TYR A 65 -1.44 11.92 4.86
C TYR A 65 0.04 11.52 4.76
N VAL A 66 0.30 10.22 4.60
CA VAL A 66 1.64 9.66 4.46
C VAL A 66 1.95 9.48 2.99
N PRO A 67 2.99 10.13 2.43
CA PRO A 67 3.38 9.97 1.04
C PRO A 67 3.62 8.51 0.64
N LEU A 68 3.35 8.17 -0.62
CA LEU A 68 3.48 6.80 -1.11
C LEU A 68 4.89 6.23 -0.91
N ILE A 69 5.93 7.04 -1.14
CA ILE A 69 7.33 6.62 -0.99
C ILE A 69 7.65 6.12 0.43
N ILE A 70 7.02 6.71 1.44
CA ILE A 70 7.12 6.29 2.83
C ILE A 70 6.33 5.00 3.04
N ARG A 71 5.09 4.98 2.57
CA ARG A 71 4.21 3.80 2.67
C ARG A 71 4.78 2.57 1.95
N GLU A 72 5.58 2.73 0.90
CA GLU A 72 6.24 1.62 0.19
C GLU A 72 7.24 0.88 1.07
N GLN A 73 7.93 1.57 1.97
CA GLN A 73 8.95 1.02 2.85
C GLN A 73 8.37 0.45 4.15
N ASP A 74 7.24 1.00 4.60
CA ASP A 74 6.61 0.55 5.83
C ASP A 74 6.00 -0.83 5.67
N ARG A 75 6.37 -1.79 6.55
CA ARG A 75 5.86 -3.18 6.58
C ARG A 75 5.96 -3.92 5.25
N ILE A 76 7.04 -3.71 4.52
CA ILE A 76 7.22 -4.25 3.16
C ILE A 76 7.16 -5.78 3.12
N SER A 77 7.68 -6.49 4.13
CA SER A 77 7.62 -7.95 4.23
C SER A 77 6.17 -8.46 4.29
N VAL A 78 5.33 -7.82 5.11
CA VAL A 78 3.91 -8.14 5.26
C VAL A 78 3.15 -7.87 3.95
N LYS A 79 3.38 -6.71 3.33
CA LYS A 79 2.74 -6.35 2.05
C LYS A 79 3.11 -7.33 0.93
N ASN A 80 4.36 -7.77 0.89
CA ASN A 80 4.79 -8.79 -0.08
C ASN A 80 4.11 -10.14 0.13
N GLN A 81 3.87 -10.57 1.37
CA GLN A 81 3.11 -11.80 1.65
C GLN A 81 1.66 -11.69 1.18
N ILE A 82 0.99 -10.55 1.46
CA ILE A 82 -0.36 -10.26 0.99
C ILE A 82 -0.41 -10.24 -0.55
N ALA A 83 0.55 -9.56 -1.17
CA ALA A 83 0.66 -9.43 -2.62
C ALA A 83 0.81 -10.78 -3.34
N ARG A 84 1.65 -11.69 -2.83
CA ARG A 84 1.81 -13.05 -3.38
C ARG A 84 0.49 -13.82 -3.36
N GLN A 85 -0.26 -13.74 -2.26
CA GLN A 85 -1.56 -14.39 -2.15
C GLN A 85 -2.61 -13.74 -3.07
N ALA A 86 -2.54 -12.42 -3.27
CA ALA A 86 -3.45 -11.72 -4.17
C ALA A 86 -3.22 -12.11 -5.63
N VAL A 87 -1.96 -12.17 -6.07
CA VAL A 87 -1.61 -12.56 -7.44
C VAL A 87 -2.07 -13.98 -7.80
N SER A 88 -2.09 -14.92 -6.85
CA SER A 88 -2.59 -16.29 -7.11
C SER A 88 -4.11 -16.37 -7.38
N LEU A 89 -4.84 -15.27 -7.24
CA LEU A 89 -6.28 -15.19 -7.56
C LEU A 89 -6.54 -14.72 -9.00
N ILE A 90 -5.49 -14.28 -9.71
CA ILE A 90 -5.59 -13.76 -11.07
C ILE A 90 -5.47 -14.93 -12.03
N SER A 91 -6.49 -15.10 -12.87
CA SER A 91 -6.47 -16.07 -13.97
C SER A 91 -5.81 -15.46 -15.19
N GLU A 92 -5.29 -16.31 -16.06
CA GLU A 92 -4.79 -15.91 -17.38
C GLU A 92 -5.89 -15.18 -18.17
N GLY A 93 -5.52 -14.14 -18.91
CA GLY A 93 -6.43 -13.34 -19.73
C GLY A 93 -7.33 -12.37 -18.95
N SER A 94 -7.19 -12.28 -17.61
CA SER A 94 -8.04 -11.38 -16.80
C SER A 94 -7.74 -9.91 -17.05
N THR A 95 -8.77 -9.09 -17.03
CA THR A 95 -8.66 -7.63 -16.89
C THR A 95 -8.77 -7.25 -15.43
N ILE A 96 -7.82 -6.47 -14.90
CA ILE A 96 -7.74 -6.15 -13.48
C ILE A 96 -7.58 -4.65 -13.21
N PHE A 97 -8.32 -4.12 -12.21
CA PHE A 97 -8.04 -2.83 -11.62
C PHE A 97 -6.99 -2.96 -10.51
N LEU A 98 -5.97 -2.14 -10.55
CA LEU A 98 -4.97 -1.97 -9.48
C LEU A 98 -4.97 -0.52 -9.01
N ASP A 99 -5.31 -0.25 -7.74
CA ASP A 99 -5.24 1.09 -7.17
C ASP A 99 -3.80 1.55 -6.88
N GLY A 100 -3.63 2.82 -6.51
CA GLY A 100 -2.33 3.43 -6.20
C GLY A 100 -1.79 3.14 -4.79
N SER A 101 -2.32 2.14 -4.07
CA SER A 101 -1.86 1.83 -2.72
C SER A 101 -0.51 1.09 -2.70
N SER A 102 0.27 1.31 -1.64
CA SER A 102 1.57 0.63 -1.48
C SER A 102 1.46 -0.89 -1.34
N THR A 103 0.33 -1.42 -0.85
CA THR A 103 0.10 -2.85 -0.74
C THR A 103 -0.15 -3.47 -2.12
N VAL A 104 -0.96 -2.81 -2.95
CA VAL A 104 -1.21 -3.24 -4.33
C VAL A 104 0.04 -3.10 -5.20
N LEU A 105 0.82 -2.04 -5.00
CA LEU A 105 2.10 -1.87 -5.70
C LEU A 105 3.05 -3.07 -5.51
N CYS A 106 3.01 -3.73 -4.35
CA CYS A 106 3.80 -4.95 -4.13
C CYS A 106 3.39 -6.10 -5.04
N MET A 107 2.14 -6.15 -5.54
CA MET A 107 1.68 -7.20 -6.46
C MET A 107 2.46 -7.16 -7.78
N VAL A 108 2.84 -5.97 -8.25
CA VAL A 108 3.59 -5.78 -9.49
C VAL A 108 4.88 -6.61 -9.52
N ASN A 109 5.51 -6.85 -8.36
CA ASN A 109 6.73 -7.67 -8.28
C ASN A 109 6.49 -9.14 -8.67
N TYR A 110 5.26 -9.63 -8.55
CA TYR A 110 4.87 -11.03 -8.75
C TYR A 110 4.03 -11.26 -10.01
N LEU A 111 3.56 -10.21 -10.68
CA LEU A 111 2.90 -10.29 -11.98
C LEU A 111 3.93 -10.58 -13.07
N ARG A 112 3.53 -11.37 -14.07
CA ARG A 112 4.35 -11.81 -15.21
C ARG A 112 3.59 -11.60 -16.50
N ASP A 113 4.32 -11.37 -17.61
CA ASP A 113 3.75 -11.20 -18.95
C ASP A 113 3.06 -12.46 -19.47
N GLU A 114 3.59 -13.65 -19.10
CA GLU A 114 2.99 -14.93 -19.53
C GLU A 114 1.55 -15.12 -19.04
N GLN A 115 1.08 -14.33 -18.08
CA GLN A 115 -0.31 -14.35 -17.60
C GLN A 115 -1.30 -13.72 -18.60
N ASN A 116 -0.82 -13.03 -19.63
CA ASN A 116 -1.64 -12.38 -20.66
C ASN A 116 -2.79 -11.53 -20.06
N ILE A 117 -2.49 -10.77 -19.00
CA ILE A 117 -3.45 -9.94 -18.29
C ILE A 117 -3.43 -8.49 -18.80
N THR A 118 -4.57 -7.82 -18.71
CA THR A 118 -4.67 -6.38 -18.93
C THR A 118 -4.87 -5.68 -17.58
N VAL A 119 -4.07 -4.66 -17.29
CA VAL A 119 -4.15 -3.89 -16.05
C VAL A 119 -4.67 -2.49 -16.32
N ILE A 120 -5.64 -2.05 -15.53
CA ILE A 120 -6.14 -0.68 -15.53
C ILE A 120 -5.76 -0.06 -14.17
N THR A 121 -5.06 1.08 -14.19
CA THR A 121 -4.59 1.72 -12.96
C THR A 121 -4.59 3.24 -13.08
N ASN A 122 -4.83 3.92 -11.98
CA ASN A 122 -4.61 5.37 -11.86
C ASN A 122 -3.21 5.72 -11.29
N SER A 123 -2.37 4.73 -11.02
CA SER A 123 -1.05 4.90 -10.42
C SER A 123 0.05 4.92 -11.47
N LEU A 124 0.75 6.05 -11.59
CA LEU A 124 1.93 6.15 -12.45
C LEU A 124 3.03 5.16 -12.04
N ARG A 125 3.15 4.90 -10.72
CA ARG A 125 4.15 3.97 -10.19
C ARG A 125 3.87 2.53 -10.61
N VAL A 126 2.61 2.10 -10.54
CA VAL A 126 2.15 0.79 -11.01
C VAL A 126 2.33 0.69 -12.52
N ALA A 127 1.83 1.68 -13.28
CA ALA A 127 1.90 1.68 -14.73
C ALA A 127 3.34 1.57 -15.25
N THR A 128 4.26 2.41 -14.75
CA THR A 128 5.67 2.39 -15.17
C THR A 128 6.31 1.01 -14.93
N ARG A 129 6.12 0.43 -13.74
CA ARG A 129 6.71 -0.89 -13.43
C ARG A 129 6.11 -2.03 -14.26
N LEU A 130 4.84 -1.94 -14.64
CA LEU A 130 4.20 -2.93 -15.50
C LEU A 130 4.67 -2.82 -16.94
N CYS A 131 4.88 -1.60 -17.46
CA CYS A 131 5.48 -1.39 -18.78
C CYS A 131 6.88 -2.02 -18.89
N GLU A 132 7.71 -1.91 -17.84
CA GLU A 132 9.02 -2.56 -17.78
C GLU A 132 8.93 -4.10 -17.88
N LYS A 133 7.82 -4.68 -17.45
CA LYS A 133 7.52 -6.13 -17.52
C LYS A 133 6.77 -6.55 -18.78
N ARG A 134 6.48 -5.63 -19.71
CA ARG A 134 5.70 -5.84 -20.95
C ARG A 134 4.26 -6.31 -20.71
N ILE A 135 3.71 -6.04 -19.53
CA ILE A 135 2.29 -6.28 -19.22
C ILE A 135 1.46 -5.17 -19.85
N ASP A 136 0.35 -5.52 -20.50
CA ASP A 136 -0.56 -4.55 -21.09
C ASP A 136 -1.21 -3.69 -20.00
N VAL A 137 -1.10 -2.36 -20.11
CA VAL A 137 -1.52 -1.43 -19.06
C VAL A 137 -2.21 -0.19 -19.63
N TYR A 138 -3.40 0.07 -19.11
CA TYR A 138 -4.13 1.33 -19.28
C TYR A 138 -3.91 2.18 -18.02
N CYS A 139 -3.21 3.31 -18.17
CA CYS A 139 -3.05 4.28 -17.11
C CYS A 139 -4.05 5.41 -17.29
N THR A 140 -4.91 5.66 -16.28
CA THR A 140 -5.87 6.76 -16.35
C THR A 140 -5.14 8.10 -16.37
N GLY A 141 -5.64 9.03 -17.15
CA GLY A 141 -5.16 10.41 -17.13
C GLY A 141 -5.77 11.21 -15.97
N GLY A 142 -5.61 12.52 -15.99
CA GLY A 142 -6.19 13.46 -15.03
C GLY A 142 -5.18 14.28 -14.24
N LYS A 143 -5.61 14.85 -13.11
CA LYS A 143 -4.75 15.62 -12.22
C LYS A 143 -3.83 14.68 -11.44
N LEU A 144 -2.54 14.91 -11.49
CA LEU A 144 -1.56 14.15 -10.70
C LEU A 144 -1.52 14.63 -9.25
N VAL A 145 -1.58 13.69 -8.31
CA VAL A 145 -1.28 13.91 -6.88
C VAL A 145 0.16 13.48 -6.64
N PRO A 146 1.10 14.42 -6.43
CA PRO A 146 2.53 14.11 -6.38
C PRO A 146 2.91 13.16 -5.25
N GLU A 147 2.29 13.30 -4.08
CA GLU A 147 2.57 12.52 -2.87
C GLU A 147 2.16 11.06 -2.99
N ALA A 148 1.14 10.78 -3.84
CA ALA A 148 0.64 9.44 -4.10
C ALA A 148 1.09 8.88 -5.45
N LEU A 149 1.58 9.73 -6.36
CA LEU A 149 1.87 9.39 -7.76
C LEU A 149 0.66 8.73 -8.45
N VAL A 150 -0.54 9.29 -8.22
CA VAL A 150 -1.80 8.83 -8.81
C VAL A 150 -2.49 9.95 -9.58
N CYS A 151 -3.18 9.56 -10.64
CA CYS A 151 -4.10 10.42 -11.38
C CYS A 151 -5.47 10.40 -10.71
N VAL A 152 -6.11 11.57 -10.61
CA VAL A 152 -7.43 11.75 -9.99
C VAL A 152 -8.26 12.79 -10.76
N GLY A 153 -9.53 12.89 -10.38
CA GLY A 153 -10.47 13.87 -10.90
C GLY A 153 -11.28 13.36 -12.10
N PRO A 154 -12.16 14.21 -12.67
CA PRO A 154 -13.19 13.79 -13.61
C PRO A 154 -12.69 13.01 -14.83
N TYR A 155 -11.55 13.40 -15.41
CA TYR A 155 -10.98 12.70 -16.56
C TYR A 155 -10.57 11.24 -16.22
N SER A 156 -9.97 11.04 -15.03
CA SER A 156 -9.63 9.72 -14.55
C SER A 156 -10.87 8.89 -14.25
N GLU A 157 -11.87 9.49 -13.63
CA GLU A 157 -13.16 8.85 -13.29
C GLU A 157 -13.91 8.43 -14.55
N THR A 158 -14.07 9.31 -15.54
CA THR A 158 -14.72 9.00 -16.82
C THR A 158 -14.02 7.85 -17.55
N MET A 159 -12.66 7.81 -17.52
CA MET A 159 -11.93 6.70 -18.12
C MET A 159 -12.23 5.38 -17.40
N ILE A 160 -12.26 5.36 -16.06
CA ILE A 160 -12.62 4.17 -15.28
C ILE A 160 -14.05 3.73 -15.58
N GLU A 161 -15.00 4.68 -15.64
CA GLU A 161 -16.42 4.42 -15.96
C GLU A 161 -16.61 3.75 -17.33
N SER A 162 -15.74 4.05 -18.29
CA SER A 162 -15.81 3.44 -19.64
C SER A 162 -15.25 2.02 -19.71
N MET A 163 -14.70 1.48 -18.62
CA MET A 163 -14.01 0.19 -18.58
C MET A 163 -14.65 -0.75 -17.56
N THR A 164 -14.53 -2.05 -17.79
CA THR A 164 -14.96 -3.10 -16.85
C THR A 164 -13.82 -4.05 -16.61
N ALA A 165 -13.57 -4.40 -15.34
CA ALA A 165 -12.56 -5.36 -14.95
C ALA A 165 -13.19 -6.62 -14.32
N ASP A 166 -12.51 -7.76 -14.47
CA ASP A 166 -12.90 -9.00 -13.80
C ASP A 166 -12.60 -8.93 -12.31
N LEU A 167 -11.46 -8.34 -11.95
CA LEU A 167 -10.99 -8.25 -10.58
C LEU A 167 -10.54 -6.82 -10.25
N MET A 168 -10.75 -6.40 -9.02
CA MET A 168 -10.15 -5.19 -8.46
C MET A 168 -9.36 -5.56 -7.21
N PHE A 169 -8.13 -5.08 -7.15
CA PHE A 169 -7.31 -5.11 -5.94
C PHE A 169 -7.08 -3.70 -5.44
N PHE A 170 -7.40 -3.46 -4.19
CA PHE A 170 -7.24 -2.15 -3.58
C PHE A 170 -6.85 -2.24 -2.11
N SER A 171 -6.34 -1.16 -1.57
CA SER A 171 -6.11 -0.98 -0.15
C SER A 171 -6.60 0.38 0.31
N SER A 172 -6.63 0.60 1.63
CA SER A 172 -7.02 1.86 2.23
C SER A 172 -6.24 2.10 3.53
N GLN A 173 -6.47 3.21 4.21
CA GLN A 173 -5.75 3.56 5.43
C GLN A 173 -6.37 2.94 6.69
N GLY A 174 -7.68 2.68 6.68
CA GLY A 174 -8.36 2.13 7.84
C GLY A 174 -9.48 1.15 7.51
N LEU A 175 -9.65 0.20 8.44
CA LEU A 175 -10.79 -0.70 8.55
C LEU A 175 -11.29 -0.66 9.99
N SER A 176 -12.43 -0.02 10.21
CA SER A 176 -13.06 0.08 11.53
C SER A 176 -13.71 -1.24 11.97
N ALA A 177 -14.02 -1.34 13.26
CA ALA A 177 -14.63 -2.54 13.83
C ALA A 177 -16.03 -2.83 13.27
N ASP A 178 -16.76 -1.81 12.82
CA ASP A 178 -18.07 -1.91 12.16
C ASP A 178 -17.97 -2.20 10.65
N GLY A 179 -16.79 -2.52 10.14
CA GLY A 179 -16.56 -2.94 8.76
C GLY A 179 -16.48 -1.79 7.75
N LYS A 180 -16.26 -0.55 8.19
CA LYS A 180 -16.08 0.59 7.29
C LYS A 180 -14.63 0.67 6.83
N ILE A 181 -14.40 0.69 5.51
CA ILE A 181 -13.11 0.92 4.86
C ILE A 181 -13.01 2.41 4.54
N SER A 182 -11.96 3.09 5.02
CA SER A 182 -11.86 4.55 4.96
C SER A 182 -10.44 5.04 4.68
N ASP A 183 -10.35 6.27 4.18
CA ASP A 183 -9.10 6.91 3.76
C ASP A 183 -9.07 8.40 4.12
N PHE A 184 -7.88 9.02 4.05
CA PHE A 184 -7.67 10.47 4.22
C PHE A 184 -8.01 11.28 2.97
N SER A 185 -7.77 10.72 1.80
CA SER A 185 -7.85 11.42 0.52
C SER A 185 -9.22 11.24 -0.11
N GLU A 186 -9.96 12.34 -0.28
CA GLU A 186 -11.24 12.35 -0.99
C GLU A 186 -11.05 11.91 -2.43
N SER A 187 -10.11 12.51 -3.13
CA SER A 187 -9.88 12.24 -4.56
C SER A 187 -9.46 10.79 -4.83
N GLU A 188 -8.59 10.20 -3.99
CA GLU A 188 -8.26 8.78 -4.10
C GLU A 188 -9.46 7.88 -3.75
N THR A 189 -10.28 8.30 -2.79
CA THR A 189 -11.52 7.60 -2.44
C THR A 189 -12.50 7.56 -3.59
N CYS A 190 -12.70 8.68 -4.30
CA CYS A 190 -13.56 8.75 -5.49
C CYS A 190 -13.08 7.77 -6.57
N GLN A 191 -11.79 7.73 -6.86
CA GLN A 191 -11.22 6.78 -7.83
C GLN A 191 -11.49 5.32 -7.44
N ARG A 192 -11.27 4.96 -6.17
CA ARG A 192 -11.54 3.59 -5.67
C ARG A 192 -13.01 3.22 -5.77
N ARG A 193 -13.91 4.16 -5.47
CA ARG A 193 -15.37 3.93 -5.62
C ARG A 193 -15.74 3.65 -7.06
N GLN A 194 -15.20 4.40 -8.01
CA GLN A 194 -15.42 4.15 -9.44
C GLN A 194 -14.90 2.76 -9.84
N MET A 195 -13.68 2.40 -9.48
CA MET A 195 -13.14 1.05 -9.75
C MET A 195 -13.99 -0.06 -9.11
N LEU A 196 -14.49 0.15 -7.88
CA LEU A 196 -15.38 -0.81 -7.18
C LEU A 196 -16.69 -1.03 -7.93
N GLN A 197 -17.28 0.01 -8.52
CA GLN A 197 -18.53 -0.10 -9.28
C GLN A 197 -18.34 -0.86 -10.60
N HIS A 198 -17.16 -0.78 -11.20
CA HIS A 198 -16.85 -1.33 -12.52
C HIS A 198 -16.04 -2.66 -12.46
N ALA A 199 -15.86 -3.24 -11.27
CA ALA A 199 -15.24 -4.54 -11.09
C ALA A 199 -16.24 -5.63 -10.74
N ARG A 200 -16.09 -6.82 -11.34
CA ARG A 200 -16.95 -8.00 -11.05
C ARG A 200 -16.64 -8.59 -9.68
N LYS A 201 -15.35 -8.67 -9.29
CA LYS A 201 -14.90 -9.13 -7.97
C LYS A 201 -13.95 -8.12 -7.35
N ARG A 202 -14.08 -7.89 -6.06
CA ARG A 202 -13.42 -6.83 -5.30
C ARG A 202 -12.63 -7.41 -4.15
N TYR A 203 -11.31 -7.17 -4.15
CA TYR A 203 -10.37 -7.72 -3.17
C TYR A 203 -9.72 -6.59 -2.38
N PHE A 204 -10.01 -6.54 -1.08
CA PHE A 204 -9.40 -5.59 -0.18
C PHE A 204 -8.13 -6.19 0.45
N LEU A 205 -6.99 -5.56 0.21
CA LEU A 205 -5.69 -5.97 0.74
C LEU A 205 -5.33 -5.13 1.95
N CYS A 206 -5.19 -5.75 3.11
CA CYS A 206 -5.04 -5.02 4.36
C CYS A 206 -4.07 -5.75 5.30
N ASP A 207 -3.11 -5.02 5.84
CA ASP A 207 -2.30 -5.48 6.97
C ASP A 207 -2.95 -5.11 8.31
N SER A 208 -2.44 -5.71 9.41
CA SER A 208 -3.03 -5.53 10.74
C SER A 208 -2.96 -4.11 11.28
N SER A 209 -2.08 -3.25 10.76
CA SER A 209 -1.93 -1.87 11.23
C SER A 209 -3.12 -0.97 10.91
N LYS A 210 -3.98 -1.41 10.00
CA LYS A 210 -5.15 -0.66 9.53
C LYS A 210 -6.43 -1.02 10.28
N LEU A 211 -6.39 -2.08 11.09
CA LEU A 211 -7.53 -2.53 11.86
C LEU A 211 -7.85 -1.58 13.02
N GLY A 212 -9.14 -1.36 13.28
CA GLY A 212 -9.64 -0.46 14.31
C GLY A 212 -9.49 1.02 13.96
N LYS A 213 -8.98 1.38 12.79
CA LYS A 213 -8.82 2.77 12.35
C LYS A 213 -9.96 3.22 11.46
N SER A 214 -10.32 4.50 11.59
CA SER A 214 -11.35 5.13 10.77
C SER A 214 -10.88 6.53 10.36
N PHE A 215 -11.12 6.89 9.10
CA PHE A 215 -10.73 8.16 8.51
C PHE A 215 -11.94 8.85 7.88
N LEU A 216 -11.75 10.11 7.45
CA LEU A 216 -12.83 11.00 7.05
C LEU A 216 -13.65 10.46 5.87
N PHE A 217 -12.99 9.93 4.85
CA PHE A 217 -13.67 9.51 3.62
C PHE A 217 -13.88 8.00 3.59
N THR A 218 -15.14 7.57 3.57
CA THR A 218 -15.50 6.15 3.44
C THR A 218 -15.33 5.70 2.00
N VAL A 219 -14.55 4.66 1.76
CA VAL A 219 -14.42 4.01 0.45
C VAL A 219 -15.63 3.09 0.20
N CYS A 220 -15.82 2.11 1.08
CA CYS A 220 -16.91 1.13 1.02
C CYS A 220 -17.05 0.43 2.40
N ARG A 221 -17.94 -0.56 2.49
CA ARG A 221 -18.03 -1.47 3.63
C ARG A 221 -17.49 -2.85 3.28
N THR A 222 -17.19 -3.65 4.27
CA THR A 222 -16.78 -5.06 4.07
C THR A 222 -17.86 -5.91 3.41
N SER A 223 -19.14 -5.51 3.50
CA SER A 223 -20.25 -6.11 2.75
C SER A 223 -20.19 -5.89 1.25
N ASP A 224 -19.45 -4.88 0.79
CA ASP A 224 -19.40 -4.45 -0.62
C ASP A 224 -18.21 -5.10 -1.35
N ILE A 225 -17.44 -5.96 -0.67
CA ILE A 225 -16.26 -6.64 -1.19
C ILE A 225 -16.43 -8.16 -1.12
N ASP A 226 -15.85 -8.87 -2.08
CA ASP A 226 -15.97 -10.32 -2.18
C ASP A 226 -14.97 -11.06 -1.28
N VAL A 227 -13.77 -10.51 -1.12
CA VAL A 227 -12.71 -11.13 -0.31
C VAL A 227 -11.87 -10.09 0.41
N TYR A 228 -11.64 -10.37 1.68
CA TYR A 228 -10.68 -9.67 2.51
C TYR A 228 -9.42 -10.52 2.68
N LYS A 229 -8.27 -10.04 2.19
CA LYS A 229 -6.98 -10.70 2.38
C LYS A 229 -6.16 -10.01 3.45
N ARG A 230 -5.92 -10.74 4.53
CA ARG A 230 -5.10 -10.36 5.68
C ARG A 230 -3.92 -11.33 5.82
N GLN A 231 -2.80 -10.85 6.32
CA GLN A 231 -1.72 -11.74 6.77
C GLN A 231 -2.28 -12.74 7.80
N VAL A 232 -2.16 -14.04 7.51
CA VAL A 232 -2.72 -15.10 8.36
C VAL A 232 -1.84 -15.29 9.58
N SER A 233 -2.22 -14.67 10.70
CA SER A 233 -1.89 -15.19 12.02
C SER A 233 -3.11 -15.36 12.93
N TYR A 234 -4.33 -15.14 12.42
CA TYR A 234 -5.57 -15.52 13.15
C TYR A 234 -6.72 -15.74 12.16
N ARG A 235 -7.26 -16.96 12.15
CA ARG A 235 -8.54 -17.27 11.53
C ARG A 235 -9.66 -16.66 12.38
N MET A 236 -10.22 -15.51 11.97
CA MET A 236 -11.59 -15.21 12.35
C MET A 236 -12.52 -15.80 11.30
N ARG A 237 -13.26 -16.81 11.67
CA ARG A 237 -14.45 -17.25 10.94
C ARG A 237 -15.49 -16.15 11.10
N MET A 238 -15.83 -15.44 10.01
CA MET A 238 -17.10 -14.72 9.98
C MET A 238 -18.20 -15.78 9.78
N ARG A 239 -19.17 -15.77 10.67
CA ARG A 239 -20.46 -16.47 10.55
C ARG A 239 -21.41 -15.61 9.76
#